data_3ada863543fb12bf5b63d371d2a7c6e6
#
_entry.id   3ada863543fb12bf5b63d371d2a7c6e6
#
_cell.length_a   1.000
_cell.length_b   1.000
_cell.length_c   1.000
_cell.angle_alpha   90.00
_cell.angle_beta   90.00
_cell.angle_gamma   90.00
#
_symmetry.space_group_name_H-M   'P 1'
#
loop_
_entity.id
_entity.type
_entity.pdbx_description
1 polymer ?
#
loop_
_entity_poly.entity_id
_entity_poly.type
_entity_poly.pdbx_seq_one_letter_code
_entity_poly.pdbx_strand_id
1 'polypeptide(L)'
;MNWQEAREVDVPKIDRFLFDHIQTSMFPLANLRDFGLRGPDPRAVNLWTLGDGPRAVFGITNEGMVLPQCPECSDEELRAAIRLIRGRKLFGMAAEASQACRIMRLAGWQDRPATLNSDEPGFTLDLQQMVVPNTTGADLLPLCDQDRTITEGWRQSYLVEAMDFDADRAKGQAKKDIAAYIERNSHRVLLMNGQPVAMTGFNARLPEVVQIGGVYTPPDLRGRGYARLAVALHLREAQSKGATRAILFAASDAAARAYIGIGFQPAGHYSLILFKNPEDTA
;
A
#
# COMPACT_ATOMS: atom_id res chain seq x y z
N MET A 1 -7.02 2.75 -31.07
CA MET A 1 -6.29 2.93 -29.79
C MET A 1 -6.22 1.56 -29.16
N ASN A 2 -5.05 0.94 -29.18
CA ASN A 2 -4.96 -0.46 -28.77
C ASN A 2 -4.14 -0.59 -27.50
N TRP A 3 -4.82 -0.93 -26.41
CA TRP A 3 -4.19 -1.53 -25.27
C TRP A 3 -3.57 -2.86 -25.69
N GLN A 4 -2.34 -3.10 -25.31
CA GLN A 4 -1.62 -4.34 -25.58
C GLN A 4 -1.37 -5.08 -24.28
N GLU A 5 -1.64 -6.39 -24.28
CA GLU A 5 -1.32 -7.22 -23.13
C GLU A 5 0.20 -7.29 -22.97
N ALA A 6 0.68 -7.04 -21.77
CA ALA A 6 2.11 -7.03 -21.45
C ALA A 6 2.71 -8.44 -21.55
N ARG A 7 3.90 -8.54 -22.11
CA ARG A 7 4.73 -9.75 -22.22
C ARG A 7 6.00 -9.54 -21.42
N GLU A 8 6.73 -10.59 -21.13
CA GLU A 8 8.00 -10.52 -20.40
C GLU A 8 9.01 -9.53 -21.03
N VAL A 9 9.04 -9.44 -22.35
CA VAL A 9 9.89 -8.49 -23.08
C VAL A 9 9.53 -7.03 -22.81
N ASP A 10 8.33 -6.74 -22.39
CA ASP A 10 7.82 -5.40 -22.13
C ASP A 10 8.10 -4.96 -20.66
N VAL A 11 8.43 -5.91 -19.77
CA VAL A 11 8.65 -5.67 -18.32
C VAL A 11 9.66 -4.54 -18.05
N PRO A 12 10.83 -4.43 -18.70
CA PRO A 12 11.75 -3.34 -18.40
C PRO A 12 11.19 -1.94 -18.70
N LYS A 13 10.35 -1.81 -19.74
CA LYS A 13 9.70 -0.53 -20.10
C LYS A 13 8.58 -0.20 -19.13
N ILE A 14 7.80 -1.22 -18.72
CA ILE A 14 6.72 -1.07 -17.72
C ILE A 14 7.31 -0.70 -16.36
N ASP A 15 8.35 -1.39 -15.93
CA ASP A 15 9.08 -1.11 -14.69
C ASP A 15 9.53 0.36 -14.64
N ARG A 16 10.19 0.82 -15.71
CA ARG A 16 10.63 2.20 -15.83
C ARG A 16 9.48 3.19 -15.71
N PHE A 17 8.41 2.99 -16.47
CA PHE A 17 7.24 3.85 -16.45
C PHE A 17 6.61 3.92 -15.05
N LEU A 18 6.41 2.77 -14.39
CA LEU A 18 5.86 2.71 -13.05
C LEU A 18 6.80 3.35 -12.02
N PHE A 19 8.12 3.21 -12.19
CA PHE A 19 9.10 3.85 -11.32
C PHE A 19 9.11 5.37 -11.48
N ASP A 20 8.97 5.87 -12.69
CA ASP A 20 8.86 7.32 -12.96
C ASP A 20 7.60 7.93 -12.30
N HIS A 21 6.57 7.09 -12.04
CA HIS A 21 5.33 7.44 -11.33
C HIS A 21 5.23 6.83 -9.92
N ILE A 22 6.38 6.56 -9.28
CA ILE A 22 6.47 5.73 -8.07
C ILE A 22 5.54 6.16 -6.94
N GLN A 23 5.20 7.44 -6.84
CA GLN A 23 4.32 8.00 -5.83
C GLN A 23 2.94 7.34 -5.80
N THR A 24 2.44 6.93 -6.97
CA THR A 24 1.10 6.36 -7.17
C THR A 24 1.16 4.94 -7.76
N SER A 25 2.36 4.45 -8.09
CA SER A 25 2.59 3.14 -8.72
C SER A 25 3.31 2.14 -7.84
N MET A 26 3.50 2.42 -6.55
CA MET A 26 4.28 1.54 -5.67
C MET A 26 3.72 0.12 -5.63
N PHE A 27 2.39 -0.04 -5.55
CA PHE A 27 1.75 -1.36 -5.53
C PHE A 27 1.91 -2.14 -6.84
N PRO A 28 1.54 -1.59 -8.02
CA PRO A 28 1.72 -2.33 -9.27
C PRO A 28 3.18 -2.67 -9.55
N LEU A 29 4.11 -1.77 -9.22
CA LEU A 29 5.54 -2.00 -9.44
C LEU A 29 6.11 -3.05 -8.50
N ALA A 30 5.82 -2.97 -7.20
CA ALA A 30 6.28 -3.95 -6.23
C ALA A 30 5.70 -5.35 -6.55
N ASN A 31 4.41 -5.43 -6.87
CA ASN A 31 3.78 -6.69 -7.26
C ASN A 31 4.41 -7.27 -8.54
N LEU A 32 4.72 -6.45 -9.53
CA LEU A 32 5.39 -6.88 -10.76
C LEU A 32 6.78 -7.47 -10.47
N ARG A 33 7.56 -6.79 -9.61
CA ARG A 33 8.93 -7.23 -9.26
C ARG A 33 8.95 -8.47 -8.36
N ASP A 34 8.02 -8.56 -7.40
CA ASP A 34 8.00 -9.64 -6.41
C ASP A 34 7.31 -10.91 -6.92
N PHE A 35 6.25 -10.77 -7.75
CA PHE A 35 5.37 -11.87 -8.17
C PHE A 35 5.30 -12.08 -9.68
N GLY A 36 5.82 -11.14 -10.46
CA GLY A 36 5.89 -11.22 -11.92
C GLY A 36 4.55 -11.04 -12.65
N LEU A 37 4.62 -11.16 -13.98
CA LEU A 37 3.45 -11.20 -14.85
C LEU A 37 2.80 -12.59 -14.79
N ARG A 38 1.48 -12.64 -14.49
CA ARG A 38 0.67 -13.86 -14.58
C ARG A 38 1.24 -15.07 -13.82
N GLY A 39 2.06 -14.83 -12.81
CA GLY A 39 2.53 -15.86 -11.91
C GLY A 39 1.40 -16.50 -11.09
N PRO A 40 1.68 -17.56 -10.31
CA PRO A 40 0.66 -18.26 -9.51
C PRO A 40 0.26 -17.52 -8.22
N ASP A 41 1.03 -16.53 -7.78
CA ASP A 41 0.74 -15.78 -6.55
C ASP A 41 -0.55 -14.96 -6.71
N PRO A 42 -1.39 -14.85 -5.69
CA PRO A 42 -2.59 -14.00 -5.70
C PRO A 42 -2.30 -12.54 -6.08
N ARG A 43 -1.09 -12.04 -5.80
CA ARG A 43 -0.65 -10.68 -6.10
C ARG A 43 0.11 -10.53 -7.42
N ALA A 44 0.38 -11.63 -8.14
CA ALA A 44 0.92 -11.55 -9.49
C ALA A 44 -0.01 -10.72 -10.38
N VAL A 45 0.57 -9.92 -11.27
CA VAL A 45 -0.16 -8.91 -12.02
C VAL A 45 -0.43 -9.32 -13.47
N ASN A 46 -1.63 -9.00 -13.95
CA ASN A 46 -1.96 -9.01 -15.35
C ASN A 46 -1.99 -7.55 -15.81
N LEU A 47 -1.11 -7.19 -16.73
CA LEU A 47 -0.91 -5.79 -17.13
C LEU A 47 -1.21 -5.60 -18.62
N TRP A 48 -1.74 -4.44 -18.95
CA TRP A 48 -1.88 -3.92 -20.30
C TRP A 48 -1.24 -2.55 -20.39
N THR A 49 -0.60 -2.28 -21.51
CA THR A 49 0.08 -1.00 -21.80
C THR A 49 -0.59 -0.26 -22.93
N LEU A 50 -0.52 1.05 -22.90
CA LEU A 50 -0.94 1.92 -23.98
C LEU A 50 0.27 2.64 -24.58
N GLY A 51 0.59 2.30 -25.85
CA GLY A 51 1.76 2.81 -26.59
C GLY A 51 2.98 1.89 -26.50
N ASP A 52 3.91 2.00 -27.46
CA ASP A 52 5.15 1.22 -27.53
C ASP A 52 6.16 1.60 -26.43
N GLY A 53 6.21 2.88 -26.03
CA GLY A 53 6.71 3.34 -24.76
C GLY A 53 5.50 3.58 -23.88
N PRO A 54 5.28 2.82 -22.78
CA PRO A 54 4.04 2.91 -22.06
C PRO A 54 3.80 4.34 -21.55
N ARG A 55 2.68 4.97 -21.96
CA ARG A 55 2.17 6.21 -21.35
C ARG A 55 1.05 5.93 -20.35
N ALA A 56 0.60 4.68 -20.30
CA ALA A 56 -0.33 4.18 -19.30
C ALA A 56 -0.14 2.68 -19.12
N VAL A 57 -0.36 2.23 -17.89
CA VAL A 57 -0.41 0.83 -17.48
C VAL A 57 -1.72 0.59 -16.74
N PHE A 58 -2.50 -0.37 -17.21
CA PHE A 58 -3.71 -0.82 -16.52
C PHE A 58 -3.49 -2.24 -16.03
N GLY A 59 -3.65 -2.47 -14.73
CA GLY A 59 -3.33 -3.75 -14.11
C GLY A 59 -4.45 -4.29 -13.23
N ILE A 60 -4.48 -5.62 -13.10
CA ILE A 60 -5.27 -6.33 -12.12
C ILE A 60 -4.46 -7.50 -11.55
N THR A 61 -4.51 -7.72 -10.24
CA THR A 61 -3.90 -8.90 -9.62
C THR A 61 -4.76 -10.14 -9.85
N ASN A 62 -4.20 -11.33 -9.62
CA ASN A 62 -4.97 -12.59 -9.69
C ASN A 62 -6.12 -12.64 -8.69
N GLU A 63 -5.97 -11.97 -7.55
CA GLU A 63 -7.02 -11.87 -6.53
C GLU A 63 -8.08 -10.79 -6.85
N GLY A 64 -7.86 -9.95 -7.88
CA GLY A 64 -8.83 -8.99 -8.36
C GLY A 64 -8.64 -7.56 -7.88
N MET A 65 -7.46 -7.17 -7.41
CA MET A 65 -7.13 -5.77 -7.11
C MET A 65 -6.75 -5.03 -8.39
N VAL A 66 -7.51 -4.02 -8.77
CA VAL A 66 -7.22 -3.14 -9.91
C VAL A 66 -6.15 -2.12 -9.53
N LEU A 67 -5.09 -2.05 -10.34
CA LEU A 67 -3.90 -1.23 -10.10
C LEU A 67 -3.56 -0.40 -11.33
N PRO A 68 -4.28 0.69 -11.61
CA PRO A 68 -4.05 1.52 -12.79
C PRO A 68 -2.95 2.56 -12.52
N GLN A 69 -2.17 2.85 -13.55
CA GLN A 69 -1.36 4.06 -13.68
C GLN A 69 -1.63 4.65 -15.06
N CYS A 70 -2.65 5.51 -15.15
CA CYS A 70 -3.22 6.02 -16.40
C CYS A 70 -3.41 7.54 -16.34
N PRO A 71 -2.34 8.34 -16.07
CA PRO A 71 -2.47 9.75 -15.72
C PRO A 71 -3.12 10.60 -16.85
N GLU A 72 -2.81 10.30 -18.10
CA GLU A 72 -3.23 11.08 -19.27
C GLU A 72 -4.23 10.36 -20.17
N CYS A 73 -4.85 9.28 -19.70
CA CYS A 73 -5.84 8.56 -20.49
C CYS A 73 -7.13 9.35 -20.66
N SER A 74 -7.69 9.32 -21.87
CA SER A 74 -9.06 9.77 -22.13
C SER A 74 -10.08 8.82 -21.50
N ASP A 75 -11.34 9.27 -21.37
CA ASP A 75 -12.43 8.43 -20.89
C ASP A 75 -12.69 7.23 -21.83
N GLU A 76 -12.46 7.38 -23.14
CA GLU A 76 -12.58 6.30 -24.11
C GLU A 76 -11.51 5.22 -23.90
N GLU A 77 -10.26 5.64 -23.66
CA GLU A 77 -9.15 4.73 -23.36
C GLU A 77 -9.37 3.99 -22.04
N LEU A 78 -9.86 4.68 -21.00
CA LEU A 78 -10.20 4.04 -19.74
C LEU A 78 -11.35 3.02 -19.89
N ARG A 79 -12.42 3.34 -20.67
CA ARG A 79 -13.47 2.36 -20.98
C ARG A 79 -12.92 1.15 -21.73
N ALA A 80 -11.95 1.36 -22.62
CA ALA A 80 -11.30 0.25 -23.31
C ALA A 80 -10.49 -0.62 -22.33
N ALA A 81 -9.74 -0.02 -21.39
CA ALA A 81 -9.02 -0.74 -20.35
C ALA A 81 -9.94 -1.54 -19.42
N ILE A 82 -11.04 -0.93 -18.96
CA ILE A 82 -12.03 -1.59 -18.10
C ILE A 82 -12.60 -2.85 -18.78
N ARG A 83 -12.84 -2.82 -20.10
CA ARG A 83 -13.31 -4.00 -20.84
C ARG A 83 -12.31 -5.18 -20.83
N LEU A 84 -11.01 -4.94 -20.64
CA LEU A 84 -9.98 -5.99 -20.62
C LEU A 84 -10.08 -6.90 -19.38
N ILE A 85 -10.69 -6.41 -18.32
CA ILE A 85 -10.84 -7.17 -17.07
C ILE A 85 -12.25 -7.73 -16.86
N ARG A 86 -13.14 -7.64 -17.86
CA ARG A 86 -14.47 -8.23 -17.78
C ARG A 86 -14.41 -9.73 -17.48
N GLY A 87 -15.33 -10.21 -16.64
CA GLY A 87 -15.38 -11.61 -16.21
C GLY A 87 -14.33 -12.00 -15.17
N ARG A 88 -13.47 -11.08 -14.74
CA ARG A 88 -12.51 -11.32 -13.65
C ARG A 88 -13.14 -10.96 -12.30
N LYS A 89 -12.69 -11.62 -11.25
CA LYS A 89 -13.00 -11.20 -9.87
C LYS A 89 -12.56 -9.75 -9.68
N LEU A 90 -13.36 -9.01 -8.93
CA LEU A 90 -13.08 -7.63 -8.58
C LEU A 90 -13.05 -7.49 -7.05
N PHE A 91 -11.86 -7.60 -6.47
CA PHE A 91 -11.63 -7.47 -5.04
C PHE A 91 -11.63 -6.00 -4.59
N GLY A 92 -11.06 -5.13 -5.41
CA GLY A 92 -10.97 -3.71 -5.09
C GLY A 92 -10.14 -2.93 -6.10
N MET A 93 -9.78 -1.71 -5.73
CA MET A 93 -8.91 -0.84 -6.52
C MET A 93 -8.00 -0.04 -5.59
N ALA A 94 -6.73 0.13 -5.99
CA ALA A 94 -5.77 1.00 -5.34
C ALA A 94 -5.12 1.89 -6.41
N ALA A 95 -5.36 3.20 -6.37
CA ALA A 95 -4.95 4.13 -7.41
C ALA A 95 -4.85 5.58 -6.91
N GLU A 96 -4.19 6.45 -7.68
CA GLU A 96 -4.32 7.90 -7.50
C GLU A 96 -5.81 8.29 -7.56
N ALA A 97 -6.24 9.18 -6.65
CA ALA A 97 -7.66 9.41 -6.38
C ALA A 97 -8.46 9.88 -7.59
N SER A 98 -7.90 10.75 -8.44
CA SER A 98 -8.61 11.22 -9.64
C SER A 98 -8.80 10.11 -10.67
N GLN A 99 -7.81 9.24 -10.83
CA GLN A 99 -7.91 8.07 -11.70
C GLN A 99 -8.92 7.06 -11.16
N ALA A 100 -8.91 6.79 -9.84
CA ALA A 100 -9.87 5.93 -9.18
C ALA A 100 -11.30 6.42 -9.38
N CYS A 101 -11.57 7.69 -9.10
CA CYS A 101 -12.89 8.31 -9.28
C CYS A 101 -13.39 8.17 -10.73
N ARG A 102 -12.52 8.46 -11.71
CA ARG A 102 -12.88 8.33 -13.14
C ARG A 102 -13.19 6.88 -13.52
N ILE A 103 -12.37 5.92 -13.09
CA ILE A 103 -12.56 4.49 -13.39
C ILE A 103 -13.85 3.99 -12.74
N MET A 104 -14.11 4.31 -11.46
CA MET A 104 -15.34 3.96 -10.76
C MET A 104 -16.59 4.43 -11.53
N ARG A 105 -16.58 5.69 -11.97
CA ARG A 105 -17.66 6.29 -12.76
C ARG A 105 -17.83 5.60 -14.12
N LEU A 106 -16.75 5.38 -14.85
CA LEU A 106 -16.79 4.82 -16.21
C LEU A 106 -17.15 3.33 -16.24
N ALA A 107 -16.84 2.62 -15.15
CA ALA A 107 -17.15 1.21 -14.96
C ALA A 107 -18.55 0.98 -14.38
N GLY A 108 -19.20 2.03 -13.84
CA GLY A 108 -20.48 1.88 -13.15
C GLY A 108 -20.35 1.23 -11.76
N TRP A 109 -19.20 1.35 -11.12
CA TRP A 109 -18.92 0.71 -9.81
C TRP A 109 -19.19 1.62 -8.61
N GLN A 110 -19.69 2.84 -8.82
CA GLN A 110 -19.88 3.85 -7.77
C GLN A 110 -20.78 3.39 -6.63
N ASP A 111 -21.84 2.67 -6.96
CA ASP A 111 -22.83 2.18 -6.00
C ASP A 111 -22.53 0.75 -5.49
N ARG A 112 -21.37 0.22 -5.86
CA ARG A 112 -20.97 -1.14 -5.44
C ARG A 112 -20.65 -1.16 -3.96
N PRO A 113 -21.24 -2.08 -3.16
CA PRO A 113 -20.97 -2.15 -1.73
C PRO A 113 -19.49 -2.37 -1.44
N ALA A 114 -18.90 -1.54 -0.60
CA ALA A 114 -17.50 -1.63 -0.20
C ALA A 114 -17.37 -1.77 1.33
N THR A 115 -16.34 -2.51 1.77
CA THR A 115 -15.90 -2.52 3.18
C THR A 115 -15.00 -1.34 3.47
N LEU A 116 -14.29 -0.85 2.44
CA LEU A 116 -13.47 0.34 2.51
C LEU A 116 -13.62 1.11 1.20
N ASN A 117 -13.83 2.40 1.31
CA ASN A 117 -13.79 3.35 0.19
C ASN A 117 -13.28 4.67 0.75
N SER A 118 -11.96 4.85 0.69
CA SER A 118 -11.32 6.03 1.29
C SER A 118 -10.32 6.66 0.33
N ASP A 119 -10.31 7.99 0.32
CA ASP A 119 -9.30 8.81 -0.34
C ASP A 119 -8.36 9.34 0.73
N GLU A 120 -7.15 8.81 0.77
CA GLU A 120 -6.15 9.15 1.77
C GLU A 120 -5.16 10.18 1.23
N PRO A 121 -4.84 11.24 1.99
CA PRO A 121 -3.74 12.13 1.62
C PRO A 121 -2.43 11.36 1.56
N GLY A 122 -1.74 11.50 0.42
CA GLY A 122 -0.45 10.91 0.15
C GLY A 122 0.69 11.81 0.62
N PHE A 123 1.78 11.20 1.05
CA PHE A 123 2.98 11.88 1.49
C PHE A 123 4.23 11.20 0.94
N THR A 124 5.28 12.00 0.73
CA THR A 124 6.62 11.52 0.34
C THR A 124 7.67 12.12 1.25
N LEU A 125 8.77 11.40 1.43
CA LEU A 125 9.94 11.86 2.17
C LEU A 125 11.23 11.45 1.44
N ASP A 126 12.09 12.41 1.15
CA ASP A 126 13.51 12.13 0.89
C ASP A 126 14.17 11.79 2.23
N LEU A 127 14.68 10.56 2.34
CA LEU A 127 15.26 10.08 3.61
C LEU A 127 16.50 10.87 4.06
N GLN A 128 17.15 11.63 3.17
CA GLN A 128 18.21 12.57 3.54
C GLN A 128 17.67 13.78 4.34
N GLN A 129 16.39 14.10 4.18
CA GLN A 129 15.71 15.20 4.87
C GLN A 129 14.95 14.73 6.12
N MET A 130 15.08 13.45 6.49
CA MET A 130 14.34 12.88 7.63
C MET A 130 14.77 13.48 8.97
N VAL A 131 13.79 13.92 9.73
CA VAL A 131 13.98 14.37 11.12
C VAL A 131 13.71 13.21 12.06
N VAL A 132 14.76 12.69 12.68
CA VAL A 132 14.63 11.58 13.64
C VAL A 132 14.31 12.16 15.03
N PRO A 133 13.20 11.74 15.67
CA PRO A 133 12.88 12.15 17.06
C PRO A 133 13.91 11.63 18.07
N ASN A 134 13.82 12.11 19.33
CA ASN A 134 14.63 11.56 20.41
C ASN A 134 14.40 10.05 20.57
N THR A 135 15.48 9.29 20.59
CA THR A 135 15.48 7.82 20.62
C THR A 135 15.87 7.24 21.99
N THR A 136 15.98 8.06 23.03
CA THR A 136 16.37 7.59 24.36
C THR A 136 15.37 6.56 24.90
N GLY A 137 15.87 5.38 25.27
CA GLY A 137 15.05 4.25 25.75
C GLY A 137 14.24 3.54 24.67
N ALA A 138 14.48 3.84 23.40
CA ALA A 138 13.77 3.26 22.27
C ALA A 138 14.61 2.15 21.59
N ASP A 139 14.02 0.98 21.44
CA ASP A 139 14.53 -0.13 20.62
C ASP A 139 13.51 -0.47 19.55
N LEU A 140 13.99 -0.76 18.34
CA LEU A 140 13.14 -1.20 17.24
C LEU A 140 13.52 -2.64 16.87
N LEU A 141 12.62 -3.58 17.11
CA LEU A 141 12.89 -5.01 16.94
C LEU A 141 12.05 -5.62 15.81
N PRO A 142 12.56 -6.67 15.13
CA PRO A 142 11.78 -7.46 14.20
C PRO A 142 10.51 -8.02 14.83
N LEU A 143 9.46 -8.16 14.03
CA LEU A 143 8.17 -8.68 14.50
C LEU A 143 8.28 -10.12 15.01
N CYS A 144 9.18 -10.93 14.44
CA CYS A 144 9.42 -12.31 14.86
C CYS A 144 9.96 -12.45 16.29
N ASP A 145 10.59 -11.40 16.82
CA ASP A 145 11.18 -11.38 18.16
C ASP A 145 10.17 -10.94 19.23
N GLN A 146 8.91 -10.77 18.85
CA GLN A 146 7.85 -10.27 19.72
C GLN A 146 6.80 -11.33 20.03
N ASP A 147 6.10 -11.14 21.15
CA ASP A 147 4.95 -11.98 21.49
C ASP A 147 3.84 -11.83 20.42
N ARG A 148 3.52 -12.94 19.79
CA ARG A 148 2.47 -13.00 18.77
C ARG A 148 1.11 -12.60 19.31
N THR A 149 0.82 -12.88 20.58
CA THR A 149 -0.47 -12.51 21.18
C THR A 149 -0.66 -11.00 21.14
N ILE A 150 0.39 -10.25 21.45
CA ILE A 150 0.37 -8.77 21.41
C ILE A 150 0.23 -8.28 19.97
N THR A 151 1.06 -8.77 19.06
CA THR A 151 1.09 -8.27 17.69
C THR A 151 -0.15 -8.66 16.87
N GLU A 152 -0.68 -9.87 17.06
CA GLU A 152 -1.95 -10.31 16.49
C GLU A 152 -3.12 -9.49 17.06
N GLY A 153 -3.13 -9.21 18.38
CA GLY A 153 -4.12 -8.35 19.02
C GLY A 153 -4.11 -6.92 18.45
N TRP A 154 -2.93 -6.34 18.26
CA TRP A 154 -2.79 -5.02 17.63
C TRP A 154 -3.26 -5.02 16.16
N ARG A 155 -2.92 -6.07 15.41
CA ARG A 155 -3.39 -6.18 14.03
C ARG A 155 -4.90 -6.38 13.94
N GLN A 156 -5.48 -7.18 14.85
CA GLN A 156 -6.94 -7.32 14.95
C GLN A 156 -7.62 -5.98 15.24
N SER A 157 -7.12 -5.23 16.21
CA SER A 157 -7.66 -3.90 16.54
C SER A 157 -7.56 -2.94 15.36
N TYR A 158 -6.41 -2.93 14.65
CA TYR A 158 -6.25 -2.15 13.42
C TYR A 158 -7.29 -2.49 12.35
N LEU A 159 -7.55 -3.78 12.13
CA LEU A 159 -8.53 -4.24 11.12
C LEU A 159 -9.95 -3.79 11.47
N VAL A 160 -10.30 -3.82 12.76
CA VAL A 160 -11.61 -3.32 13.22
C VAL A 160 -11.69 -1.80 13.13
N GLU A 161 -10.69 -1.07 13.64
CA GLU A 161 -10.72 0.39 13.75
C GLU A 161 -10.56 1.11 12.39
N ALA A 162 -9.69 0.59 11.52
CA ALA A 162 -9.29 1.28 10.29
C ALA A 162 -9.86 0.65 9.00
N MET A 163 -10.33 -0.61 9.05
CA MET A 163 -10.77 -1.33 7.86
C MET A 163 -12.20 -1.89 7.98
N ASP A 164 -12.91 -1.53 9.04
CA ASP A 164 -14.32 -1.90 9.30
C ASP A 164 -14.59 -3.41 9.22
N PHE A 165 -13.62 -4.23 9.67
CA PHE A 165 -13.81 -5.67 9.77
C PHE A 165 -14.64 -6.00 11.03
N ASP A 166 -15.53 -6.99 10.95
CA ASP A 166 -16.11 -7.60 12.15
C ASP A 166 -15.01 -8.32 12.97
N ALA A 167 -15.25 -8.48 14.27
CA ALA A 167 -14.24 -8.96 15.22
C ALA A 167 -13.73 -10.38 14.90
N ASP A 168 -14.61 -11.28 14.44
CA ASP A 168 -14.24 -12.67 14.15
C ASP A 168 -13.41 -12.76 12.89
N ARG A 169 -13.82 -12.06 11.84
CA ARG A 169 -13.06 -11.93 10.59
C ARG A 169 -11.70 -11.28 10.85
N ALA A 170 -11.67 -10.19 11.64
CA ALA A 170 -10.45 -9.48 12.00
C ALA A 170 -9.45 -10.39 12.71
N LYS A 171 -9.91 -11.24 13.64
CA LYS A 171 -9.06 -12.19 14.37
C LYS A 171 -8.41 -13.22 13.44
N GLY A 172 -9.19 -13.79 12.53
CA GLY A 172 -8.66 -14.74 11.55
C GLY A 172 -7.68 -14.10 10.58
N GLN A 173 -7.97 -12.89 10.11
CA GLN A 173 -7.11 -12.14 9.20
C GLN A 173 -5.82 -11.66 9.88
N ALA A 174 -5.89 -11.19 11.13
CA ALA A 174 -4.72 -10.75 11.89
C ALA A 174 -3.63 -11.83 12.00
N LYS A 175 -4.03 -13.08 12.27
CA LYS A 175 -3.09 -14.22 12.31
C LYS A 175 -2.38 -14.45 10.98
N LYS A 176 -3.12 -14.38 9.88
CA LYS A 176 -2.57 -14.54 8.52
C LYS A 176 -1.61 -13.39 8.19
N ASP A 177 -2.01 -12.15 8.49
CA ASP A 177 -1.22 -10.97 8.23
C ASP A 177 0.08 -10.99 9.02
N ILE A 178 0.05 -11.27 10.33
CA ILE A 178 1.25 -11.33 11.18
C ILE A 178 2.19 -12.44 10.70
N ALA A 179 1.69 -13.61 10.33
CA ALA A 179 2.51 -14.67 9.75
C ALA A 179 3.21 -14.20 8.46
N ALA A 180 2.49 -13.59 7.54
CA ALA A 180 3.05 -13.04 6.31
C ALA A 180 4.04 -11.88 6.56
N TYR A 181 3.80 -11.04 7.56
CA TYR A 181 4.72 -9.95 7.93
C TYR A 181 6.04 -10.48 8.49
N ILE A 182 5.98 -11.55 9.28
CA ILE A 182 7.18 -12.22 9.80
C ILE A 182 7.97 -12.87 8.66
N GLU A 183 7.30 -13.62 7.78
CA GLU A 183 7.93 -14.28 6.63
C GLU A 183 8.67 -13.29 5.74
N ARG A 184 8.06 -12.11 5.46
CA ARG A 184 8.67 -11.05 4.64
C ARG A 184 9.65 -10.16 5.40
N ASN A 185 9.76 -10.33 6.71
CA ASN A 185 10.53 -9.44 7.58
C ASN A 185 10.21 -7.94 7.33
N SER A 186 8.92 -7.63 7.16
CA SER A 186 8.45 -6.33 6.71
C SER A 186 8.03 -5.38 7.84
N HIS A 187 7.81 -5.90 9.04
CA HIS A 187 7.29 -5.14 10.17
C HIS A 187 8.24 -5.13 11.35
N ARG A 188 8.10 -4.09 12.17
CA ARG A 188 8.89 -3.86 13.39
C ARG A 188 7.98 -3.45 14.54
N VAL A 189 8.43 -3.74 15.75
CA VAL A 189 7.80 -3.27 16.98
C VAL A 189 8.75 -2.30 17.68
N LEU A 190 8.23 -1.14 18.05
CA LEU A 190 8.91 -0.19 18.90
C LEU A 190 8.74 -0.60 20.37
N LEU A 191 9.84 -0.73 21.07
CA LEU A 191 9.87 -0.84 22.53
C LEU A 191 10.34 0.48 23.13
N MET A 192 9.70 0.88 24.23
CA MET A 192 10.17 1.96 25.10
C MET A 192 10.48 1.40 26.48
N ASN A 193 11.74 1.49 26.88
CA ASN A 193 12.23 0.90 28.12
C ASN A 193 11.85 -0.60 28.26
N GLY A 194 11.99 -1.34 27.16
CA GLY A 194 11.67 -2.77 27.10
C GLY A 194 10.18 -3.12 26.95
N GLN A 195 9.27 -2.14 26.92
CA GLN A 195 7.84 -2.37 26.76
C GLN A 195 7.39 -2.10 25.31
N PRO A 196 6.66 -3.01 24.64
CA PRO A 196 6.15 -2.79 23.29
C PRO A 196 5.06 -1.69 23.29
N VAL A 197 5.21 -0.68 22.42
CA VAL A 197 4.34 0.51 22.42
C VAL A 197 3.75 0.86 21.06
N ALA A 198 4.34 0.41 19.95
CA ALA A 198 3.80 0.63 18.61
C ALA A 198 4.35 -0.40 17.62
N MET A 199 3.62 -0.61 16.54
CA MET A 199 4.04 -1.39 15.38
C MET A 199 4.13 -0.48 14.16
N THR A 200 5.08 -0.77 13.25
CA THR A 200 5.25 -0.12 11.95
C THR A 200 5.65 -1.15 10.91
N GLY A 201 5.33 -0.91 9.64
CA GLY A 201 5.69 -1.85 8.58
C GLY A 201 5.85 -1.21 7.21
N PHE A 202 6.27 -2.02 6.26
CA PHE A 202 6.27 -1.70 4.84
C PHE A 202 5.25 -2.57 4.11
N ASN A 203 4.25 -1.94 3.48
CA ASN A 203 3.29 -2.62 2.60
C ASN A 203 3.97 -3.05 1.29
N ALA A 204 4.90 -2.23 0.80
CA ALA A 204 5.70 -2.51 -0.37
C ALA A 204 7.13 -2.00 -0.14
N ARG A 205 8.11 -2.70 -0.70
CA ARG A 205 9.54 -2.37 -0.57
C ARG A 205 10.25 -2.61 -1.89
N LEU A 206 10.87 -1.58 -2.41
CA LEU A 206 11.84 -1.62 -3.50
C LEU A 206 13.22 -1.26 -2.93
N PRO A 207 14.31 -1.51 -3.65
CA PRO A 207 15.65 -1.15 -3.17
C PRO A 207 15.77 0.32 -2.76
N GLU A 208 15.19 1.23 -3.56
CA GLU A 208 15.33 2.67 -3.38
C GLU A 208 14.14 3.32 -2.66
N VAL A 209 12.96 2.67 -2.63
CA VAL A 209 11.72 3.26 -2.14
C VAL A 209 10.96 2.28 -1.25
N VAL A 210 10.49 2.77 -0.11
CA VAL A 210 9.64 2.00 0.80
C VAL A 210 8.28 2.67 0.98
N GLN A 211 7.21 1.88 1.07
CA GLN A 211 5.89 2.37 1.41
C GLN A 211 5.51 1.94 2.82
N ILE A 212 5.29 2.93 3.68
CA ILE A 212 4.85 2.71 5.06
C ILE A 212 3.40 2.22 5.08
N GLY A 213 3.14 1.23 5.92
CA GLY A 213 1.80 0.75 6.23
C GLY A 213 1.75 -0.05 7.52
N GLY A 214 0.55 -0.42 7.95
CA GLY A 214 0.37 -1.22 9.16
C GLY A 214 0.84 -0.55 10.45
N VAL A 215 0.91 0.79 10.48
CA VAL A 215 1.31 1.54 11.68
C VAL A 215 0.18 1.50 12.70
N TYR A 216 0.46 1.02 13.90
CA TYR A 216 -0.51 0.93 14.98
C TYR A 216 0.12 1.30 16.32
N THR A 217 -0.65 2.05 17.09
CA THR A 217 -0.36 2.34 18.50
C THR A 217 -1.64 2.08 19.31
N PRO A 218 -1.60 1.25 20.35
CA PRO A 218 -2.75 1.00 21.23
C PRO A 218 -3.37 2.31 21.74
N PRO A 219 -4.70 2.38 21.90
CA PRO A 219 -5.41 3.62 22.26
C PRO A 219 -4.86 4.33 23.51
N ASP A 220 -4.54 3.58 24.56
CA ASP A 220 -3.98 4.06 25.83
C ASP A 220 -2.55 4.61 25.71
N LEU A 221 -1.86 4.31 24.61
CA LEU A 221 -0.49 4.76 24.33
C LEU A 221 -0.42 5.87 23.28
N ARG A 222 -1.55 6.28 22.69
CA ARG A 222 -1.62 7.33 21.67
C ARG A 222 -1.28 8.71 22.24
N GLY A 223 -0.95 9.65 21.34
CA GLY A 223 -0.60 11.03 21.73
C GLY A 223 0.84 11.20 22.28
N ARG A 224 1.60 10.12 22.47
CA ARG A 224 2.96 10.14 23.04
C ARG A 224 4.07 10.15 21.97
N GLY A 225 3.71 10.19 20.69
CA GLY A 225 4.67 10.23 19.56
C GLY A 225 5.26 8.87 19.16
N TYR A 226 4.77 7.76 19.71
CA TYR A 226 5.33 6.42 19.46
C TYR A 226 5.21 5.97 18.00
N ALA A 227 4.08 6.23 17.33
CA ALA A 227 3.94 5.94 15.89
C ALA A 227 5.01 6.68 15.08
N ARG A 228 5.18 7.98 15.33
CA ARG A 228 6.19 8.80 14.67
C ARG A 228 7.61 8.27 14.88
N LEU A 229 7.95 7.90 16.12
CA LEU A 229 9.25 7.35 16.46
C LEU A 229 9.49 5.99 15.80
N ALA A 230 8.49 5.08 15.84
CA ALA A 230 8.56 3.77 15.20
C ALA A 230 8.84 3.89 13.70
N VAL A 231 8.09 4.76 13.01
CA VAL A 231 8.28 5.02 11.58
C VAL A 231 9.67 5.59 11.29
N ALA A 232 10.12 6.60 12.04
CA ALA A 232 11.44 7.21 11.83
C ALA A 232 12.58 6.19 12.02
N LEU A 233 12.51 5.33 13.05
CA LEU A 233 13.52 4.29 13.25
C LEU A 233 13.50 3.22 12.16
N HIS A 234 12.33 2.81 11.69
CA HIS A 234 12.21 1.84 10.61
C HIS A 234 12.71 2.41 9.27
N LEU A 235 12.44 3.69 9.01
CA LEU A 235 12.99 4.40 7.85
C LEU A 235 14.52 4.54 7.93
N ARG A 236 15.07 4.79 9.11
CA ARG A 236 16.54 4.81 9.32
C ARG A 236 17.16 3.44 9.03
N GLU A 237 16.50 2.35 9.42
CA GLU A 237 16.92 0.99 9.06
C GLU A 237 16.85 0.79 7.53
N ALA A 238 15.78 1.23 6.86
CA ALA A 238 15.66 1.14 5.41
C ALA A 238 16.72 1.98 4.68
N GLN A 239 16.99 3.19 5.15
CA GLN A 239 18.03 4.08 4.61
C GLN A 239 19.41 3.43 4.70
N SER A 240 19.75 2.76 5.80
CA SER A 240 21.02 2.04 5.95
C SER A 240 21.16 0.86 4.98
N LYS A 241 20.05 0.41 4.40
CA LYS A 241 19.97 -0.67 3.38
C LYS A 241 19.84 -0.13 1.95
N GLY A 242 19.95 1.19 1.75
CA GLY A 242 19.96 1.83 0.43
C GLY A 242 18.67 2.53 0.01
N ALA A 243 17.60 2.49 0.81
CA ALA A 243 16.41 3.27 0.50
C ALA A 243 16.72 4.77 0.58
N THR A 244 16.23 5.52 -0.40
CA THR A 244 16.39 6.98 -0.49
C THR A 244 15.08 7.73 -0.31
N ARG A 245 13.94 7.05 -0.51
CA ARG A 245 12.61 7.65 -0.47
C ARG A 245 11.64 6.79 0.32
N ALA A 246 10.73 7.46 1.02
CA ALA A 246 9.56 6.84 1.63
C ALA A 246 8.26 7.46 1.10
N ILE A 247 7.24 6.62 1.01
CA ILE A 247 5.87 7.00 0.61
C ILE A 247 4.91 6.48 1.68
N LEU A 248 3.84 7.20 1.95
CA LEU A 248 2.74 6.72 2.77
C LEU A 248 1.41 7.38 2.38
N PHE A 249 0.34 6.77 2.81
CA PHE A 249 -1.02 7.31 2.76
C PHE A 249 -1.53 7.37 4.22
N ALA A 250 -2.12 8.51 4.60
CA ALA A 250 -2.49 8.75 5.99
C ALA A 250 -4.00 8.59 6.19
N ALA A 251 -4.39 7.58 6.95
CA ALA A 251 -5.79 7.30 7.24
C ALA A 251 -6.46 8.31 8.20
N SER A 252 -5.72 9.30 8.73
CA SER A 252 -6.26 10.34 9.60
C SER A 252 -5.36 11.57 9.68
N ASP A 253 -5.94 12.72 10.07
CA ASP A 253 -5.18 13.95 10.31
C ASP A 253 -4.14 13.80 11.42
N ALA A 254 -4.41 12.98 12.42
CA ALA A 254 -3.43 12.72 13.49
C ALA A 254 -2.21 11.96 12.96
N ALA A 255 -2.42 10.99 12.07
CA ALA A 255 -1.35 10.29 11.37
C ALA A 255 -0.57 11.24 10.46
N ALA A 256 -1.26 12.06 9.66
CA ALA A 256 -0.64 13.06 8.80
C ALA A 256 0.28 14.01 9.58
N ARG A 257 -0.19 14.56 10.70
CA ARG A 257 0.64 15.43 11.58
C ARG A 257 1.86 14.71 12.13
N ALA A 258 1.73 13.42 12.48
CA ALA A 258 2.86 12.65 12.99
C ALA A 258 3.94 12.48 11.91
N TYR A 259 3.55 12.26 10.66
CA TYR A 259 4.47 12.06 9.55
C TYR A 259 5.10 13.36 9.05
N ILE A 260 4.33 14.45 8.98
CA ILE A 260 4.89 15.79 8.71
C ILE A 260 5.98 16.14 9.72
N GLY A 261 5.80 15.75 10.99
CA GLY A 261 6.78 15.98 12.07
C GLY A 261 8.12 15.24 11.93
N ILE A 262 8.26 14.32 10.98
CA ILE A 262 9.53 13.66 10.62
C ILE A 262 10.00 14.02 9.20
N GLY A 263 9.36 14.99 8.55
CA GLY A 263 9.81 15.56 7.28
C GLY A 263 9.00 15.16 6.05
N PHE A 264 7.94 14.36 6.20
CA PHE A 264 7.07 14.03 5.06
C PHE A 264 6.39 15.27 4.50
N GLN A 265 6.31 15.36 3.17
CA GLN A 265 5.66 16.41 2.42
C GLN A 265 4.41 15.88 1.73
N PRO A 266 3.31 16.66 1.64
CA PRO A 266 2.11 16.27 0.93
C PRO A 266 2.40 15.92 -0.54
N ALA A 267 1.73 14.89 -1.06
CA ALA A 267 1.97 14.35 -2.38
C ALA A 267 0.70 13.75 -3.03
N GLY A 268 -0.36 14.55 -3.13
CA GLY A 268 -1.61 14.15 -3.73
C GLY A 268 -2.49 13.29 -2.82
N HIS A 269 -3.41 12.53 -3.44
CA HIS A 269 -4.33 11.63 -2.74
C HIS A 269 -4.34 10.26 -3.42
N TYR A 270 -4.59 9.24 -2.64
CA TYR A 270 -4.65 7.87 -3.11
C TYR A 270 -5.92 7.19 -2.59
N SER A 271 -6.65 6.55 -3.50
CA SER A 271 -7.87 5.82 -3.14
C SER A 271 -7.55 4.36 -2.88
N LEU A 272 -8.07 3.85 -1.77
CA LEU A 272 -8.13 2.42 -1.49
C LEU A 272 -9.59 2.01 -1.36
N ILE A 273 -10.03 1.15 -2.27
CA ILE A 273 -11.40 0.66 -2.36
C ILE A 273 -11.38 -0.86 -2.23
N LEU A 274 -12.11 -1.41 -1.26
CA LEU A 274 -12.28 -2.86 -1.08
C LEU A 274 -13.77 -3.19 -1.15
N PHE A 275 -14.19 -4.01 -2.13
CA PHE A 275 -15.57 -4.39 -2.31
C PHE A 275 -15.99 -5.49 -1.31
N LYS A 276 -17.25 -5.45 -0.84
CA LYS A 276 -17.77 -6.42 0.15
C LYS A 276 -17.82 -7.84 -0.38
N ASN A 277 -18.29 -7.98 -1.62
CA ASN A 277 -18.45 -9.26 -2.29
C ASN A 277 -17.65 -9.23 -3.59
N PRO A 278 -16.43 -9.76 -3.61
CA PRO A 278 -15.66 -9.89 -4.85
C PRO A 278 -16.45 -10.77 -5.83
N GLU A 279 -16.86 -10.17 -6.92
CA GLU A 279 -17.64 -10.82 -7.96
C GLU A 279 -16.89 -10.69 -9.30
N ASP A 280 -17.32 -11.45 -10.30
CA ASP A 280 -16.87 -11.21 -11.66
C ASP A 280 -17.32 -9.81 -12.11
N THR A 281 -16.47 -9.12 -12.85
CA THR A 281 -16.79 -7.84 -13.45
C THR A 281 -17.80 -8.08 -14.57
N ALA A 282 -18.98 -7.51 -14.47
CA ALA A 282 -20.05 -7.67 -15.48
C ALA A 282 -19.70 -7.04 -16.84
#